data_0f057fbb3cad410f2f3b9dfe68c8a07a
#
_entry.id   0f057fbb3cad410f2f3b9dfe68c8a07a
#
_cell.length_a   1.000
_cell.length_b   1.000
_cell.length_c   1.000
_cell.angle_alpha   90.00
_cell.angle_beta   90.00
_cell.angle_gamma   90.00
#
_symmetry.space_group_name_H-M   'P 1'
#
loop_
_entity.id
_entity.type
_entity.pdbx_description
1 polymer ?
#
loop_
_entity_poly.entity_id
_entity_poly.type
_entity_poly.pdbx_seq_one_letter_code
_entity_poly.pdbx_strand_id
1 'polypeptide(L)'
;MVAILASAAHADPVVQAMALVKGRAALSIDGKRRTLLVGATSPEGVKLIAADAQVATIEISGRRFELHLDQRIGSAFAAAPKAKALLLAPGAHGSYLVDGAINGNPVSFIVDTGASMVAINKHTARQLGLMYRTDGRLGQVETASGVVAAYYVHFAKVKVRTLELNNVEGLVVDGEYPTTALLGQSFLNRLDMRRNGLLLELKER
;
A
#
# COMPACT_ATOMS: atom_id res chain seq x y z
N MET A 1 12.24 42.75 -29.46
CA MET A 1 11.17 42.68 -28.44
C MET A 1 10.51 41.30 -28.59
N VAL A 2 10.96 40.33 -27.77
CA VAL A 2 10.47 38.94 -27.83
C VAL A 2 9.36 38.82 -26.77
N ALA A 3 8.14 38.60 -27.25
CA ALA A 3 6.99 38.38 -26.38
C ALA A 3 7.08 36.95 -25.87
N ILE A 4 7.34 36.81 -24.56
CA ILE A 4 7.22 35.53 -23.82
C ILE A 4 5.73 35.32 -23.60
N LEU A 5 5.12 34.40 -24.35
CA LEU A 5 3.78 33.89 -24.08
C LEU A 5 3.85 33.02 -22.82
N ALA A 6 3.39 33.57 -21.70
CA ALA A 6 3.17 32.79 -20.49
C ALA A 6 2.06 31.78 -20.78
N SER A 7 2.41 30.49 -20.84
CA SER A 7 1.47 29.39 -20.85
C SER A 7 0.76 29.37 -19.49
N ALA A 8 -0.50 29.77 -19.45
CA ALA A 8 -1.34 29.60 -18.27
C ALA A 8 -1.47 28.10 -18.00
N ALA A 9 -0.94 27.62 -16.88
CA ALA A 9 -1.17 26.28 -16.41
C ALA A 9 -2.67 26.13 -16.10
N HIS A 10 -3.44 25.58 -17.05
CA HIS A 10 -4.81 25.19 -16.79
C HIS A 10 -4.80 24.00 -15.83
N ALA A 11 -5.48 24.15 -14.71
CA ALA A 11 -5.73 23.01 -13.82
C ALA A 11 -6.50 21.93 -14.61
N ASP A 12 -6.12 20.67 -14.44
CA ASP A 12 -6.83 19.56 -15.09
C ASP A 12 -8.33 19.58 -14.68
N PRO A 13 -9.25 19.36 -15.62
CA PRO A 13 -10.69 19.44 -15.34
C PRO A 13 -11.13 18.32 -14.40
N VAL A 14 -12.15 18.61 -13.57
CA VAL A 14 -12.82 17.62 -12.73
C VAL A 14 -13.76 16.77 -13.56
N VAL A 15 -13.52 15.47 -13.66
CA VAL A 15 -14.32 14.54 -14.47
C VAL A 15 -14.96 13.47 -13.61
N GLN A 16 -16.25 13.22 -13.83
CA GLN A 16 -17.02 12.16 -13.19
C GLN A 16 -17.80 11.37 -14.25
N ALA A 17 -17.78 10.04 -14.16
CA ALA A 17 -18.63 9.20 -15.00
C ALA A 17 -20.08 9.20 -14.45
N MET A 18 -21.03 9.51 -15.32
CA MET A 18 -22.46 9.52 -15.02
C MET A 18 -23.19 8.31 -15.58
N ALA A 19 -22.79 7.87 -16.78
CA ALA A 19 -23.26 6.65 -17.41
C ALA A 19 -22.19 6.11 -18.38
N LEU A 20 -22.00 4.81 -18.38
CA LEU A 20 -21.04 4.11 -19.21
C LEU A 20 -21.73 3.04 -20.03
N VAL A 21 -21.45 3.01 -21.34
CA VAL A 21 -21.89 1.97 -22.25
C VAL A 21 -20.78 1.69 -23.28
N LYS A 22 -20.82 0.54 -23.91
CA LYS A 22 -19.80 0.19 -24.90
C LYS A 22 -19.67 1.26 -25.98
N GLY A 23 -18.48 1.82 -26.11
CA GLY A 23 -18.11 2.83 -27.09
C GLY A 23 -18.56 4.25 -26.76
N ARG A 24 -19.19 4.52 -25.61
CA ARG A 24 -19.70 5.85 -25.24
C ARG A 24 -19.66 6.06 -23.74
N ALA A 25 -19.37 7.29 -23.30
CA ALA A 25 -19.46 7.70 -21.91
C ALA A 25 -20.23 9.00 -21.76
N ALA A 26 -21.15 9.09 -20.81
CA ALA A 26 -21.71 10.34 -20.32
C ALA A 26 -20.89 10.78 -19.11
N LEU A 27 -20.25 11.93 -19.21
CA LEU A 27 -19.33 12.48 -18.22
C LEU A 27 -19.87 13.83 -17.69
N SER A 28 -19.63 14.13 -16.44
CA SER A 28 -19.68 15.49 -15.90
C SER A 28 -18.23 16.02 -15.90
N ILE A 29 -17.96 17.08 -16.64
CA ILE A 29 -16.66 17.73 -16.75
C ILE A 29 -16.81 19.15 -16.22
N ASP A 30 -16.16 19.48 -15.12
CA ASP A 30 -16.33 20.76 -14.38
C ASP A 30 -17.82 21.12 -14.15
N GLY A 31 -18.64 20.09 -13.80
CA GLY A 31 -20.08 20.24 -13.60
C GLY A 31 -20.92 20.27 -14.87
N LYS A 32 -20.32 20.32 -16.05
CA LYS A 32 -21.03 20.31 -17.34
C LYS A 32 -21.18 18.89 -17.87
N ARG A 33 -22.38 18.50 -18.24
CA ARG A 33 -22.64 17.18 -18.85
C ARG A 33 -22.09 17.13 -20.29
N ARG A 34 -21.31 16.08 -20.57
CA ARG A 34 -20.76 15.78 -21.89
C ARG A 34 -21.03 14.32 -22.23
N THR A 35 -21.44 14.05 -23.45
CA THR A 35 -21.51 12.68 -23.97
C THR A 35 -20.44 12.53 -25.04
N LEU A 36 -19.45 11.65 -24.79
CA LEU A 36 -18.36 11.41 -25.68
C LEU A 36 -18.45 10.00 -26.28
N LEU A 37 -18.17 9.90 -27.57
CA LEU A 37 -17.87 8.64 -28.24
C LEU A 37 -16.37 8.35 -28.10
N VAL A 38 -15.99 7.08 -28.19
CA VAL A 38 -14.58 6.69 -28.24
C VAL A 38 -13.89 7.41 -29.38
N GLY A 39 -12.74 8.05 -29.08
CA GLY A 39 -11.97 8.91 -29.99
C GLY A 39 -12.34 10.39 -29.92
N ALA A 40 -13.48 10.77 -29.39
CA ALA A 40 -13.91 12.17 -29.26
C ALA A 40 -13.23 12.89 -28.09
N THR A 41 -12.99 14.20 -28.29
CA THR A 41 -12.44 15.10 -27.24
C THR A 41 -13.46 16.16 -26.90
N SER A 42 -13.65 16.43 -25.60
CA SER A 42 -14.53 17.50 -25.12
C SER A 42 -13.87 18.88 -25.28
N PRO A 43 -14.65 19.97 -25.23
CA PRO A 43 -14.09 21.34 -25.22
C PRO A 43 -13.14 21.61 -24.05
N GLU A 44 -13.30 20.88 -22.95
CA GLU A 44 -12.45 20.96 -21.75
C GLU A 44 -11.16 20.14 -21.86
N GLY A 45 -10.87 19.54 -23.06
CA GLY A 45 -9.64 18.79 -23.32
C GLY A 45 -9.64 17.33 -22.84
N VAL A 46 -10.80 16.76 -22.49
CA VAL A 46 -10.94 15.36 -22.09
C VAL A 46 -11.24 14.50 -23.30
N LYS A 47 -10.37 13.54 -23.63
CA LYS A 47 -10.54 12.57 -24.73
C LYS A 47 -10.99 11.22 -24.19
N LEU A 48 -12.04 10.63 -24.78
CA LEU A 48 -12.46 9.27 -24.47
C LEU A 48 -11.66 8.27 -25.31
N ILE A 49 -10.86 7.43 -24.66
CA ILE A 49 -10.01 6.43 -25.33
C ILE A 49 -10.76 5.10 -25.48
N ALA A 50 -11.45 4.66 -24.43
CA ALA A 50 -12.24 3.43 -24.42
C ALA A 50 -13.40 3.58 -23.44
N ALA A 51 -14.49 2.85 -23.66
CA ALA A 51 -15.60 2.71 -22.69
C ALA A 51 -16.29 1.37 -22.88
N ASP A 52 -16.62 0.75 -21.76
CA ASP A 52 -17.55 -0.38 -21.65
C ASP A 52 -18.64 -0.06 -20.61
N ALA A 53 -19.37 -1.07 -20.13
CA ALA A 53 -20.45 -0.86 -19.16
C ALA A 53 -19.96 -0.59 -17.73
N GLN A 54 -18.67 -0.76 -17.43
CA GLN A 54 -18.11 -0.68 -16.08
C GLN A 54 -17.02 0.39 -15.95
N VAL A 55 -16.23 0.59 -17.01
CA VAL A 55 -15.03 1.44 -17.00
C VAL A 55 -14.97 2.29 -18.27
N ALA A 56 -14.60 3.56 -18.13
CA ALA A 56 -14.16 4.41 -19.23
C ALA A 56 -12.70 4.79 -19.05
N THR A 57 -11.89 4.68 -20.11
CA THR A 57 -10.53 5.21 -20.14
C THR A 57 -10.57 6.57 -20.81
N ILE A 58 -10.17 7.60 -20.09
CA ILE A 58 -10.04 8.97 -20.62
C ILE A 58 -8.59 9.41 -20.65
N GLU A 59 -8.28 10.40 -21.47
CA GLU A 59 -6.98 11.06 -21.54
C GLU A 59 -7.14 12.56 -21.31
N ILE A 60 -6.37 13.11 -20.38
CA ILE A 60 -6.31 14.56 -20.05
C ILE A 60 -4.84 14.95 -20.03
N SER A 61 -4.46 15.97 -20.80
CA SER A 61 -3.07 16.47 -20.86
C SER A 61 -2.04 15.36 -21.14
N GLY A 62 -2.38 14.38 -22.00
CA GLY A 62 -1.52 13.25 -22.38
C GLY A 62 -1.43 12.13 -21.32
N ARG A 63 -2.14 12.25 -20.20
CA ARG A 63 -2.22 11.21 -19.14
C ARG A 63 -3.54 10.47 -19.23
N ARG A 64 -3.51 9.16 -19.02
CA ARG A 64 -4.69 8.29 -19.06
C ARG A 64 -5.19 7.97 -17.65
N PHE A 65 -6.52 7.95 -17.53
CA PHE A 65 -7.24 7.67 -16.29
C PHE A 65 -8.37 6.68 -16.57
N GLU A 66 -8.61 5.80 -15.62
CA GLU A 66 -9.79 4.92 -15.62
C GLU A 66 -10.86 5.52 -14.72
N LEU A 67 -12.07 5.61 -15.24
CA LEU A 67 -13.26 6.13 -14.57
C LEU A 67 -14.28 5.02 -14.41
N HIS A 68 -14.68 4.78 -13.17
CA HIS A 68 -15.84 3.94 -12.83
C HIS A 68 -17.06 4.84 -12.54
N LEU A 69 -18.28 4.27 -12.59
CA LEU A 69 -19.49 5.00 -12.17
C LEU A 69 -19.30 5.50 -10.73
N ASP A 70 -19.74 6.73 -10.46
CA ASP A 70 -19.59 7.44 -9.17
C ASP A 70 -18.17 7.85 -8.76
N GLN A 71 -17.18 7.60 -9.58
CA GLN A 71 -15.81 8.08 -9.36
C GLN A 71 -15.60 9.46 -10.00
N ARG A 72 -14.99 10.39 -9.23
CA ARG A 72 -14.58 11.73 -9.71
C ARG A 72 -13.07 11.78 -9.89
N ILE A 73 -12.63 12.35 -11.00
CA ILE A 73 -11.21 12.68 -11.25
C ILE A 73 -11.12 14.18 -11.48
N GLY A 74 -10.19 14.86 -10.84
CA GLY A 74 -9.98 16.31 -11.02
C GLY A 74 -8.67 16.78 -10.42
N SER A 75 -8.35 18.07 -10.56
CA SER A 75 -7.08 18.70 -10.18
C SER A 75 -6.68 18.55 -8.70
N ALA A 76 -7.59 18.13 -7.83
CA ALA A 76 -7.30 17.79 -6.44
C ALA A 76 -6.88 16.32 -6.24
N PHE A 77 -6.96 15.51 -7.29
CA PHE A 77 -6.41 14.16 -7.24
C PHE A 77 -4.98 14.20 -7.76
N ALA A 78 -4.02 14.34 -6.85
CA ALA A 78 -2.75 13.66 -7.03
C ALA A 78 -3.09 12.25 -7.53
N ALA A 79 -2.43 11.78 -8.61
CA ALA A 79 -2.60 10.41 -9.11
C ALA A 79 -2.78 9.48 -7.92
N ALA A 80 -3.86 8.69 -7.92
CA ALA A 80 -4.15 7.79 -6.80
C ALA A 80 -2.81 7.18 -6.39
N PRO A 81 -2.35 7.34 -5.14
CA PRO A 81 -1.00 6.96 -4.78
C PRO A 81 -0.86 5.52 -5.26
N LYS A 82 0.09 5.29 -6.18
CA LYS A 82 0.35 3.93 -6.68
C LYS A 82 0.50 3.10 -5.44
N ALA A 83 -0.40 2.13 -5.24
CA ALA A 83 -0.38 1.28 -4.05
C ALA A 83 1.08 0.87 -3.84
N LYS A 84 1.64 1.24 -2.69
CA LYS A 84 3.05 1.03 -2.43
C LYS A 84 3.34 -0.45 -2.56
N ALA A 85 4.27 -0.79 -3.41
CA ALA A 85 4.72 -2.15 -3.63
C ALA A 85 6.19 -2.27 -3.27
N LEU A 86 6.55 -3.40 -2.71
CA LEU A 86 7.90 -3.76 -2.31
C LEU A 86 8.26 -5.09 -2.95
N LEU A 87 9.35 -5.12 -3.72
CA LEU A 87 9.92 -6.35 -4.26
C LEU A 87 11.12 -6.76 -3.41
N LEU A 88 11.09 -7.99 -2.92
CA LEU A 88 12.14 -8.58 -2.12
C LEU A 88 12.79 -9.72 -2.89
N ALA A 89 14.12 -9.69 -2.97
CA ALA A 89 14.91 -10.83 -3.44
C ALA A 89 15.26 -11.74 -2.26
N PRO A 90 15.34 -13.07 -2.46
CA PRO A 90 15.76 -13.96 -1.40
C PRO A 90 17.24 -13.72 -1.05
N GLY A 91 17.54 -13.73 0.23
CA GLY A 91 18.89 -13.77 0.77
C GLY A 91 19.45 -15.20 0.83
N ALA A 92 20.49 -15.39 1.65
CA ALA A 92 21.01 -16.71 1.95
C ALA A 92 19.91 -17.64 2.46
N HIS A 93 19.93 -18.89 2.06
CA HIS A 93 18.96 -19.94 2.44
C HIS A 93 17.51 -19.67 2.02
N GLY A 94 17.26 -18.77 1.04
CA GLY A 94 15.94 -18.51 0.50
C GLY A 94 15.03 -17.62 1.40
N SER A 95 15.55 -17.07 2.48
CA SER A 95 14.82 -16.18 3.38
C SER A 95 14.75 -14.77 2.79
N TYR A 96 13.63 -14.08 2.99
CA TYR A 96 13.47 -12.67 2.60
C TYR A 96 13.75 -11.78 3.81
N LEU A 97 14.92 -11.13 3.79
CA LEU A 97 15.31 -10.14 4.79
C LEU A 97 14.91 -8.75 4.33
N VAL A 98 14.41 -7.94 5.23
CA VAL A 98 13.99 -6.57 4.92
C VAL A 98 14.16 -5.65 6.12
N ASP A 99 14.71 -4.47 5.88
CA ASP A 99 14.83 -3.44 6.89
C ASP A 99 13.53 -2.68 7.06
N GLY A 100 13.23 -2.34 8.29
CA GLY A 100 12.05 -1.61 8.66
C GLY A 100 12.19 -0.92 10.01
N ALA A 101 11.06 -0.64 10.65
CA ALA A 101 11.02 -0.01 11.97
C ALA A 101 9.76 -0.46 12.74
N ILE A 102 9.87 -0.55 14.05
CA ILE A 102 8.75 -0.67 14.99
C ILE A 102 8.70 0.63 15.81
N ASN A 103 7.57 1.30 15.78
CA ASN A 103 7.34 2.58 16.48
C ASN A 103 8.42 3.64 16.20
N GLY A 104 8.95 3.63 14.96
CA GLY A 104 10.00 4.55 14.52
C GLY A 104 11.44 4.07 14.78
N ASN A 105 11.65 3.03 15.58
CA ASN A 105 12.97 2.48 15.87
C ASN A 105 13.36 1.40 14.84
N PRO A 106 14.58 1.42 14.28
CA PRO A 106 15.00 0.50 13.23
C PRO A 106 15.01 -0.96 13.68
N VAL A 107 14.53 -1.85 12.81
CA VAL A 107 14.54 -3.31 13.01
C VAL A 107 14.69 -3.99 11.66
N SER A 108 15.54 -5.03 11.58
CA SER A 108 15.58 -5.92 10.43
C SER A 108 14.63 -7.10 10.65
N PHE A 109 13.83 -7.42 9.64
CA PHE A 109 12.85 -8.49 9.67
C PHE A 109 13.20 -9.63 8.72
N ILE A 110 12.81 -10.83 9.09
CA ILE A 110 12.62 -11.95 8.17
C ILE A 110 11.12 -12.05 7.87
N VAL A 111 10.74 -12.11 6.59
CA VAL A 111 9.37 -12.42 6.20
C VAL A 111 9.09 -13.88 6.55
N ASP A 112 8.15 -14.10 7.48
CA ASP A 112 7.82 -15.42 7.98
C ASP A 112 6.31 -15.68 7.90
N THR A 113 5.91 -16.43 6.88
CA THR A 113 4.52 -16.82 6.67
C THR A 113 4.02 -17.87 7.66
N GLY A 114 4.94 -18.52 8.40
CA GLY A 114 4.62 -19.48 9.46
C GLY A 114 4.35 -18.82 10.81
N ALA A 115 4.81 -17.58 11.01
CA ALA A 115 4.53 -16.82 12.22
C ALA A 115 3.15 -16.17 12.14
N SER A 116 2.29 -16.36 13.15
CA SER A 116 0.96 -15.74 13.21
C SER A 116 1.03 -14.22 13.45
N MET A 117 2.06 -13.72 14.10
CA MET A 117 2.23 -12.32 14.47
C MET A 117 3.62 -11.83 14.17
N VAL A 118 3.79 -10.50 14.13
CA VAL A 118 5.12 -9.89 14.17
C VAL A 118 5.75 -10.25 15.52
N ALA A 119 6.89 -10.93 15.49
CA ALA A 119 7.52 -11.43 16.69
C ALA A 119 8.94 -10.90 16.87
N ILE A 120 9.27 -10.51 18.09
CA ILE A 120 10.60 -10.07 18.51
C ILE A 120 10.99 -10.75 19.82
N ASN A 121 12.28 -10.80 20.11
CA ASN A 121 12.77 -11.29 21.39
C ASN A 121 12.83 -10.17 22.44
N LYS A 122 13.12 -10.56 23.71
CA LYS A 122 13.24 -9.61 24.82
C LYS A 122 14.34 -8.56 24.64
N HIS A 123 15.43 -8.88 23.94
CA HIS A 123 16.53 -7.96 23.71
C HIS A 123 16.12 -6.87 22.71
N THR A 124 15.54 -7.27 21.59
CA THR A 124 14.97 -6.34 20.62
C THR A 124 13.90 -5.44 21.27
N ALA A 125 13.01 -6.02 22.08
CA ALA A 125 12.00 -5.24 22.78
C ALA A 125 12.60 -4.16 23.70
N ARG A 126 13.68 -4.48 24.42
CA ARG A 126 14.41 -3.51 25.27
C ARG A 126 15.09 -2.43 24.43
N GLN A 127 15.75 -2.80 23.32
CA GLN A 127 16.39 -1.84 22.41
C GLN A 127 15.37 -0.86 21.82
N LEU A 128 14.15 -1.31 21.55
CA LEU A 128 13.04 -0.50 21.08
C LEU A 128 12.37 0.33 22.18
N GLY A 129 12.76 0.19 23.43
CA GLY A 129 12.16 0.88 24.58
C GLY A 129 10.74 0.41 24.89
N LEU A 130 10.36 -0.82 24.52
CA LEU A 130 9.03 -1.33 24.76
C LEU A 130 8.86 -1.83 26.20
N MET A 131 7.85 -1.33 26.88
CA MET A 131 7.48 -1.77 28.24
C MET A 131 6.54 -2.99 28.17
N TYR A 132 6.93 -3.99 27.39
CA TYR A 132 6.08 -5.12 27.03
C TYR A 132 5.58 -5.96 28.22
N ARG A 133 6.28 -5.95 29.36
CA ARG A 133 5.87 -6.67 30.57
C ARG A 133 4.75 -5.97 31.32
N THR A 134 4.67 -4.64 31.19
CA THR A 134 3.63 -3.82 31.81
C THR A 134 2.42 -3.66 30.88
N ASP A 135 2.70 -3.39 29.61
CA ASP A 135 1.68 -3.03 28.62
C ASP A 135 1.13 -4.26 27.86
N GLY A 136 1.88 -5.37 27.89
CA GLY A 136 1.54 -6.59 27.20
C GLY A 136 0.75 -7.58 28.05
N ARG A 137 -0.03 -8.44 27.40
CA ARG A 137 -0.72 -9.54 28.04
C ARG A 137 0.16 -10.79 28.03
N LEU A 138 0.53 -11.28 29.21
CA LEU A 138 1.30 -12.51 29.35
C LEU A 138 0.54 -13.72 28.77
N GLY A 139 1.26 -14.58 28.07
CA GLY A 139 0.78 -15.83 27.51
C GLY A 139 1.92 -16.79 27.21
N GLN A 140 1.63 -17.79 26.44
CA GLN A 140 2.60 -18.78 25.97
C GLN A 140 2.47 -18.95 24.48
N VAL A 141 3.59 -19.24 23.82
CA VAL A 141 3.62 -19.56 22.39
C VAL A 141 4.39 -20.86 22.20
N GLU A 142 3.91 -21.63 21.25
CA GLU A 142 4.61 -22.82 20.78
C GLU A 142 5.62 -22.40 19.72
N THR A 143 6.85 -22.82 19.90
CA THR A 143 7.95 -22.59 18.94
C THR A 143 8.57 -23.93 18.56
N ALA A 144 9.43 -23.94 17.56
CA ALA A 144 10.19 -25.13 17.18
C ALA A 144 11.03 -25.71 18.36
N SER A 145 11.35 -24.88 19.37
CA SER A 145 12.12 -25.27 20.56
C SER A 145 11.25 -25.61 21.78
N GLY A 146 9.93 -25.62 21.61
CA GLY A 146 8.96 -25.88 22.70
C GLY A 146 8.12 -24.66 23.06
N VAL A 147 7.37 -24.79 24.16
CA VAL A 147 6.50 -23.73 24.68
C VAL A 147 7.33 -22.73 25.48
N VAL A 148 7.22 -21.45 25.14
CA VAL A 148 7.94 -20.36 25.80
C VAL A 148 6.98 -19.27 26.26
N ALA A 149 7.35 -18.55 27.32
CA ALA A 149 6.60 -17.39 27.78
C ALA A 149 6.72 -16.25 26.75
N ALA A 150 5.61 -15.57 26.49
CA ALA A 150 5.57 -14.45 25.57
C ALA A 150 4.52 -13.43 26.00
N TYR A 151 4.67 -12.21 25.54
CA TYR A 151 3.76 -11.11 25.79
C TYR A 151 3.10 -10.67 24.50
N TYR A 152 1.79 -10.71 24.44
CA TYR A 152 1.00 -10.17 23.36
C TYR A 152 0.96 -8.65 23.50
N VAL A 153 1.39 -7.95 22.48
CA VAL A 153 1.49 -6.49 22.43
C VAL A 153 0.86 -5.94 21.15
N HIS A 154 0.61 -4.64 21.12
CA HIS A 154 0.26 -3.93 19.90
C HIS A 154 1.37 -2.93 19.58
N PHE A 155 1.97 -3.08 18.42
CA PHE A 155 2.88 -2.07 17.89
C PHE A 155 2.05 -0.95 17.27
N ALA A 156 2.21 0.28 17.76
CA ALA A 156 1.47 1.42 17.22
C ALA A 156 1.72 1.56 15.71
N LYS A 157 2.95 1.27 15.28
CA LYS A 157 3.36 1.36 13.88
C LYS A 157 4.42 0.31 13.54
N VAL A 158 4.23 -0.41 12.45
CA VAL A 158 5.27 -1.24 11.82
C VAL A 158 5.48 -0.76 10.40
N LYS A 159 6.72 -0.41 10.06
CA LYS A 159 7.13 0.04 8.75
C LYS A 159 8.13 -0.94 8.15
N VAL A 160 7.95 -1.26 6.88
CA VAL A 160 8.86 -2.11 6.09
C VAL A 160 9.12 -1.40 4.77
N ARG A 161 10.28 -0.75 4.65
CA ARG A 161 10.61 0.13 3.52
C ARG A 161 9.52 1.18 3.29
N THR A 162 8.77 1.06 2.19
CA THR A 162 7.68 1.97 1.79
C THR A 162 6.33 1.61 2.38
N LEU A 163 6.15 0.38 2.87
CA LEU A 163 4.91 -0.12 3.45
C LEU A 163 4.86 0.23 4.93
N GLU A 164 3.72 0.74 5.39
CA GLU A 164 3.52 1.16 6.78
C GLU A 164 2.12 0.78 7.24
N LEU A 165 2.03 0.05 8.36
CA LEU A 165 0.77 -0.34 8.96
C LEU A 165 0.73 0.12 10.42
N ASN A 166 -0.42 0.63 10.82
CA ASN A 166 -0.70 1.02 12.20
C ASN A 166 -1.41 -0.11 12.96
N ASN A 167 -1.26 -0.10 14.28
CA ASN A 167 -1.92 -1.04 15.19
C ASN A 167 -1.72 -2.50 14.75
N VAL A 168 -0.47 -2.95 14.75
CA VAL A 168 -0.09 -4.30 14.36
C VAL A 168 0.05 -5.17 15.60
N GLU A 169 -0.70 -6.27 15.64
CA GLU A 169 -0.55 -7.27 16.70
C GLU A 169 0.84 -7.87 16.67
N GLY A 170 1.46 -7.95 17.83
CA GLY A 170 2.81 -8.42 17.97
C GLY A 170 3.01 -9.31 19.18
N LEU A 171 4.15 -9.94 19.18
CA LEU A 171 4.57 -10.86 20.22
C LEU A 171 6.00 -10.54 20.67
N VAL A 172 6.21 -10.37 21.95
CA VAL A 172 7.54 -10.33 22.56
C VAL A 172 7.80 -11.66 23.25
N VAL A 173 8.67 -12.46 22.68
CA VAL A 173 9.11 -13.73 23.30
C VAL A 173 10.08 -13.41 24.43
N ASP A 174 9.80 -13.90 25.65
CA ASP A 174 10.66 -13.67 26.82
C ASP A 174 11.86 -14.65 26.82
N GLY A 175 12.57 -14.66 25.69
CA GLY A 175 13.69 -15.54 25.41
C GLY A 175 14.71 -14.86 24.49
N GLU A 176 15.71 -15.65 24.04
CA GLU A 176 16.77 -15.21 23.12
C GLU A 176 16.30 -15.23 21.66
N TYR A 177 15.32 -16.05 21.33
CA TYR A 177 14.77 -16.20 19.98
C TYR A 177 13.41 -15.50 19.84
N PRO A 178 13.08 -15.03 18.61
CA PRO A 178 13.87 -15.07 17.39
C PRO A 178 15.03 -14.07 17.44
N THR A 179 16.20 -14.43 16.90
CA THR A 179 17.38 -13.51 16.86
C THR A 179 17.20 -12.35 15.88
N THR A 180 16.39 -12.54 14.86
CA THR A 180 15.94 -11.50 13.92
C THR A 180 14.42 -11.41 14.03
N ALA A 181 13.86 -10.21 14.03
CA ALA A 181 12.43 -10.02 14.12
C ALA A 181 11.69 -10.76 12.98
N LEU A 182 10.56 -11.38 13.30
CA LEU A 182 9.71 -12.07 12.32
C LEU A 182 8.60 -11.13 11.85
N LEU A 183 8.47 -10.97 10.54
CA LEU A 183 7.35 -10.27 9.92
C LEU A 183 6.26 -11.30 9.64
N GLY A 184 5.36 -11.48 10.59
CA GLY A 184 4.33 -12.51 10.55
C GLY A 184 2.99 -12.05 9.97
N GLN A 185 1.99 -12.94 10.07
CA GLN A 185 0.69 -12.77 9.42
C GLN A 185 -0.12 -11.56 9.90
N SER A 186 0.08 -11.09 11.15
CA SER A 186 -0.56 -9.86 11.64
C SER A 186 -0.22 -8.62 10.79
N PHE A 187 0.91 -8.65 10.09
CA PHE A 187 1.31 -7.64 9.10
C PHE A 187 1.00 -8.12 7.67
N LEU A 188 1.43 -9.33 7.31
CA LEU A 188 1.38 -9.83 5.93
C LEU A 188 -0.05 -9.99 5.39
N ASN A 189 -1.00 -10.43 6.23
CA ASN A 189 -2.41 -10.59 5.82
C ASN A 189 -3.12 -9.28 5.48
N ARG A 190 -2.52 -8.15 5.82
CA ARG A 190 -3.06 -6.81 5.48
C ARG A 190 -2.55 -6.28 4.13
N LEU A 191 -1.72 -7.08 3.45
CA LEU A 191 -1.13 -6.79 2.15
C LEU A 191 -1.55 -7.84 1.12
N ASP A 192 -1.44 -7.48 -0.14
CA ASP A 192 -1.41 -8.45 -1.23
C ASP A 192 0.02 -8.99 -1.36
N MET A 193 0.17 -10.31 -1.28
CA MET A 193 1.45 -10.99 -1.38
C MET A 193 1.46 -11.90 -2.61
N ARG A 194 2.45 -11.73 -3.47
CA ARG A 194 2.64 -12.53 -4.68
C ARG A 194 4.08 -12.98 -4.81
N ARG A 195 4.28 -14.19 -5.29
CA ARG A 195 5.60 -14.72 -5.61
C ARG A 195 5.76 -14.86 -7.12
N ASN A 196 6.74 -14.17 -7.69
CA ASN A 196 7.10 -14.21 -9.09
C ASN A 196 8.52 -14.82 -9.22
N GLY A 197 8.59 -16.10 -9.48
CA GLY A 197 9.85 -16.85 -9.43
C GLY A 197 10.47 -16.79 -8.03
N LEU A 198 11.66 -16.19 -7.92
CA LEU A 198 12.36 -16.00 -6.65
C LEU A 198 12.00 -14.69 -5.94
N LEU A 199 11.33 -13.76 -6.62
CA LEU A 199 10.96 -12.47 -6.03
C LEU A 199 9.65 -12.58 -5.26
N LEU A 200 9.61 -11.95 -4.08
CA LEU A 200 8.40 -11.75 -3.28
C LEU A 200 7.94 -10.32 -3.43
N GLU A 201 6.73 -10.12 -3.92
CA GLU A 201 6.06 -8.83 -3.99
C GLU A 201 5.09 -8.69 -2.82
N LEU A 202 5.22 -7.59 -2.08
CA LEU A 202 4.28 -7.14 -1.05
C LEU A 202 3.68 -5.81 -1.52
N LYS A 203 2.35 -5.68 -1.50
CA LYS A 203 1.64 -4.50 -2.00
C LYS A 203 0.52 -4.11 -1.05
N GLU A 204 0.32 -2.79 -0.83
CA GLU A 204 -0.86 -2.26 -0.13
C GLU A 204 -2.14 -2.68 -0.88
N ARG A 205 -3.17 -3.08 -0.14
CA ARG A 205 -4.50 -3.35 -0.66
C ARG A 205 -5.25 -2.07 -0.95
#